data_4e83959b4ef977fd0ed3b237fdd7246d
#
_entry.id   4e83959b4ef977fd0ed3b237fdd7246d
#
_cell.length_a   1.000
_cell.length_b   1.000
_cell.length_c   1.000
_cell.angle_alpha   90.00
_cell.angle_beta   90.00
_cell.angle_gamma   90.00
#
_symmetry.space_group_name_H-M   'P 1'
#
loop_
_entity.id
_entity.type
_entity.pdbx_description
1 polymer ?
#
loop_
_entity_poly.entity_id
_entity_poly.type
_entity_poly.pdbx_seq_one_letter_code
_entity_poly.pdbx_strand_id
1 'polypeptide(L)'
;MNNSVETKKAEVRKNIENMFESATKKIKDIISVCPDWEVEGIDLGYKSLTAHLNLKGVGRDMMVIRYQAKIGNFNEESFSTNVVSFCSFGSFDLLETNENLKYYTAVGDILNHKDMLSLLKETMVFFANKITELREEYDKLDKED
;
A
#
# COMPACT_ATOMS: atom_id res chain seq x y z
N MET A 1 -7.89 0.48 -36.68
CA MET A 1 -6.60 0.82 -36.50
C MET A 1 -6.07 0.44 -35.16
N ASN A 2 -5.69 -0.81 -35.09
CA ASN A 2 -5.23 -1.45 -33.86
C ASN A 2 -3.95 -0.82 -33.31
N ASN A 3 -3.09 -0.24 -34.16
CA ASN A 3 -1.85 0.39 -33.74
C ASN A 3 -2.06 1.58 -32.79
N SER A 4 -3.10 2.38 -33.03
CA SER A 4 -3.40 3.53 -32.16
C SER A 4 -3.85 3.08 -30.78
N VAL A 5 -4.70 2.06 -30.70
CA VAL A 5 -5.17 1.49 -29.44
C VAL A 5 -4.02 0.84 -28.70
N GLU A 6 -3.18 0.07 -29.39
CA GLU A 6 -2.02 -0.59 -28.76
C GLU A 6 -1.01 0.43 -28.25
N THR A 7 -0.80 1.53 -28.95
CA THR A 7 0.09 2.62 -28.49
C THR A 7 -0.46 3.26 -27.21
N LYS A 8 -1.76 3.52 -27.17
CA LYS A 8 -2.42 4.07 -25.97
C LYS A 8 -2.35 3.12 -24.78
N LYS A 9 -2.57 1.82 -25.02
CA LYS A 9 -2.43 0.80 -23.98
C LYS A 9 -1.02 0.76 -23.41
N ALA A 10 -0.01 0.83 -24.28
CA ALA A 10 1.38 0.84 -23.85
C ALA A 10 1.71 2.07 -22.99
N GLU A 11 1.17 3.24 -23.37
CA GLU A 11 1.28 4.46 -22.59
C GLU A 11 0.65 4.33 -21.20
N VAL A 12 -0.55 3.79 -21.13
CA VAL A 12 -1.27 3.60 -19.87
C VAL A 12 -0.49 2.63 -18.96
N ARG A 13 0.00 1.52 -19.52
CA ARG A 13 0.84 0.58 -18.76
C ARG A 13 2.07 1.26 -18.18
N LYS A 14 2.74 2.10 -18.99
CA LYS A 14 3.91 2.84 -18.53
C LYS A 14 3.56 3.81 -17.41
N ASN A 15 2.43 4.48 -17.52
CA ASN A 15 1.95 5.40 -16.49
C ASN A 15 1.64 4.66 -15.18
N ILE A 16 1.08 3.46 -15.27
CA ILE A 16 0.86 2.61 -14.08
C ILE A 16 2.19 2.25 -13.40
N GLU A 17 3.18 1.83 -14.20
CA GLU A 17 4.52 1.51 -13.68
C GLU A 17 5.16 2.73 -13.01
N ASN A 18 5.06 3.91 -13.63
CA ASN A 18 5.60 5.14 -13.08
C ASN A 18 4.93 5.52 -11.76
N MET A 19 3.62 5.38 -11.68
CA MET A 19 2.88 5.65 -10.45
C MET A 19 3.26 4.65 -9.35
N PHE A 20 3.41 3.39 -9.71
CA PHE A 20 3.83 2.36 -8.76
C PHE A 20 5.25 2.61 -8.23
N GLU A 21 6.19 2.96 -9.09
CA GLU A 21 7.55 3.31 -8.69
C GLU A 21 7.57 4.53 -7.76
N SER A 22 6.79 5.55 -8.10
CA SER A 22 6.68 6.76 -7.28
C SER A 22 6.08 6.45 -5.91
N ALA A 23 5.05 5.61 -5.87
CA ALA A 23 4.43 5.16 -4.63
C ALA A 23 5.43 4.40 -3.76
N THR A 24 6.17 3.47 -4.37
CA THR A 24 7.18 2.67 -3.68
C THR A 24 8.24 3.55 -3.04
N LYS A 25 8.77 4.50 -3.81
CA LYS A 25 9.79 5.43 -3.32
C LYS A 25 9.26 6.26 -2.15
N LYS A 26 8.06 6.80 -2.31
CA LYS A 26 7.47 7.68 -1.28
C LYS A 26 7.16 6.91 0.00
N ILE A 27 6.64 5.70 -0.11
CA ILE A 27 6.38 4.84 1.05
C ILE A 27 7.68 4.51 1.78
N LYS A 28 8.74 4.17 1.05
CA LYS A 28 10.05 3.92 1.65
C LYS A 28 10.59 5.15 2.38
N ASP A 29 10.45 6.33 1.77
CA ASP A 29 10.88 7.58 2.39
C ASP A 29 10.13 7.86 3.69
N ILE A 30 8.82 7.63 3.69
CA ILE A 30 8.00 7.83 4.89
C ILE A 30 8.44 6.88 6.01
N ILE A 31 8.63 5.61 5.71
CA ILE A 31 9.03 4.60 6.69
C ILE A 31 10.45 4.84 7.20
N SER A 32 11.29 5.51 6.41
CA SER A 32 12.69 5.76 6.79
C SER A 32 12.85 6.58 8.07
N VAL A 33 11.81 7.27 8.53
CA VAL A 33 11.84 8.00 9.81
C VAL A 33 11.83 7.03 11.01
N CYS A 34 11.54 5.77 10.80
CA CYS A 34 11.53 4.73 11.81
C CYS A 34 12.76 3.82 11.60
N PRO A 35 13.87 4.05 12.32
CA PRO A 35 15.13 3.36 12.00
C PRO A 35 15.09 1.85 12.21
N ASP A 36 14.19 1.36 13.04
CA ASP A 36 14.06 -0.09 13.29
C ASP A 36 13.22 -0.81 12.25
N TRP A 37 12.56 -0.09 11.37
CA TRP A 37 11.68 -0.65 10.35
C TRP A 37 12.22 -0.41 8.95
N GLU A 38 11.93 -1.36 8.08
CA GLU A 38 12.24 -1.22 6.66
C GLU A 38 11.10 -1.79 5.82
N VAL A 39 10.99 -1.30 4.59
CA VAL A 39 10.01 -1.82 3.65
C VAL A 39 10.62 -3.02 2.94
N GLU A 40 10.05 -4.20 3.13
CA GLU A 40 10.46 -5.41 2.43
C GLU A 40 10.01 -5.35 0.97
N GLY A 41 8.75 -4.96 0.76
CA GLY A 41 8.20 -4.86 -0.58
C GLY A 41 6.87 -4.14 -0.60
N ILE A 42 6.51 -3.71 -1.80
CA ILE A 42 5.22 -3.09 -2.08
C ILE A 42 4.54 -3.95 -3.12
N ASP A 43 3.34 -4.42 -2.81
CA ASP A 43 2.53 -5.19 -3.75
C ASP A 43 1.44 -4.33 -4.35
N LEU A 44 1.27 -4.46 -5.65
CA LEU A 44 0.19 -3.82 -6.37
C LEU A 44 -0.87 -4.86 -6.68
N GLY A 45 -1.99 -4.79 -5.96
CA GLY A 45 -3.14 -5.63 -6.22
C GLY A 45 -4.11 -4.95 -7.18
N TYR A 46 -5.25 -5.58 -7.40
CA TYR A 46 -6.32 -4.95 -8.16
C TYR A 46 -6.95 -3.86 -7.29
N LYS A 47 -6.73 -2.61 -7.69
CA LYS A 47 -7.20 -1.41 -6.97
C LYS A 47 -6.69 -1.32 -5.53
N SER A 48 -5.53 -1.90 -5.24
CA SER A 48 -4.96 -1.87 -3.89
C SER A 48 -3.45 -1.72 -3.90
N LEU A 49 -2.92 -1.13 -2.84
CA LEU A 49 -1.49 -1.10 -2.53
C LEU A 49 -1.28 -1.73 -1.16
N THR A 50 -0.27 -2.57 -1.06
CA THR A 50 0.07 -3.23 0.19
C THR A 50 1.56 -3.06 0.45
N ALA A 51 1.90 -2.54 1.62
CA ALA A 51 3.29 -2.41 2.05
C ALA A 51 3.59 -3.47 3.09
N HIS A 52 4.67 -4.22 2.86
CA HIS A 52 5.15 -5.25 3.79
C HIS A 52 6.37 -4.70 4.50
N LEU A 53 6.31 -4.64 5.81
CA LEU A 53 7.34 -4.05 6.65
C LEU A 53 8.02 -5.11 7.49
N ASN A 54 9.35 -5.00 7.55
CA ASN A 54 10.17 -5.84 8.41
C ASN A 54 10.70 -5.05 9.58
N LEU A 55 10.81 -5.71 10.72
CA LEU A 55 11.58 -5.20 11.83
C LEU A 55 13.03 -5.68 11.65
N LYS A 56 13.97 -4.75 11.53
CA LYS A 56 15.37 -5.06 11.26
C LYS A 56 15.94 -6.02 12.31
N GLY A 57 16.56 -7.09 11.82
CA GLY A 57 17.20 -8.08 12.69
C GLY A 57 16.24 -9.04 13.39
N VAL A 58 14.94 -8.89 13.24
CA VAL A 58 13.95 -9.73 13.92
C VAL A 58 13.14 -10.58 12.96
N GLY A 59 12.62 -10.01 11.88
CA GLY A 59 11.84 -10.82 10.98
C GLY A 59 11.10 -10.12 9.87
N ARG A 60 10.42 -10.95 9.07
CA ARG A 60 9.72 -10.56 7.86
C ARG A 60 8.24 -10.37 8.13
N ASP A 61 7.61 -9.50 7.35
CA ASP A 61 6.16 -9.27 7.35
C ASP A 61 5.59 -9.04 8.75
N MET A 62 6.36 -8.32 9.58
CA MET A 62 5.92 -8.00 10.93
C MET A 62 4.75 -7.03 10.94
N MET A 63 4.62 -6.25 9.88
CA MET A 63 3.53 -5.32 9.70
C MET A 63 3.13 -5.27 8.24
N VAL A 64 1.84 -5.30 7.99
CA VAL A 64 1.28 -5.16 6.65
C VAL A 64 0.32 -3.98 6.66
N ILE A 65 0.56 -3.03 5.77
CA ILE A 65 -0.29 -1.84 5.61
C ILE A 65 -0.92 -1.92 4.24
N ARG A 66 -2.24 -1.84 4.20
CA ARG A 66 -2.97 -2.03 2.96
C ARG A 66 -4.04 -0.95 2.79
N TYR A 67 -4.10 -0.40 1.60
CA TYR A 67 -5.22 0.41 1.17
C TYR A 67 -5.86 -0.22 -0.07
N GLN A 68 -7.18 -0.33 -0.04
CA GLN A 68 -7.96 -0.84 -1.16
C GLN A 68 -8.98 0.21 -1.56
N ALA A 69 -8.95 0.61 -2.83
CA ALA A 69 -9.89 1.57 -3.40
C ALA A 69 -11.25 0.92 -3.62
N LYS A 70 -12.26 1.74 -3.83
CA LYS A 70 -13.62 1.29 -4.15
C LYS A 70 -13.63 0.37 -5.36
N ILE A 71 -14.36 -0.72 -5.26
CA ILE A 71 -14.48 -1.71 -6.32
C ILE A 71 -15.95 -1.89 -6.68
N GLY A 72 -16.29 -1.67 -7.96
CA GLY A 72 -17.63 -1.90 -8.47
C GLY A 72 -18.69 -1.09 -7.75
N ASN A 73 -19.73 -1.76 -7.25
CA ASN A 73 -20.84 -1.13 -6.55
C ASN A 73 -20.54 -0.89 -5.06
N PHE A 74 -19.40 -1.38 -4.57
CA PHE A 74 -19.00 -1.13 -3.20
C PHE A 74 -18.39 0.25 -3.10
N ASN A 75 -19.00 1.09 -2.30
CA ASN A 75 -18.54 2.47 -2.08
C ASN A 75 -17.53 2.61 -0.95
N GLU A 76 -17.16 1.50 -0.34
CA GLU A 76 -16.25 1.51 0.79
C GLU A 76 -14.79 1.43 0.36
N GLU A 77 -14.02 2.35 0.88
CA GLU A 77 -12.56 2.27 0.82
C GLU A 77 -12.09 1.65 2.12
N SER A 78 -11.07 0.83 2.06
CA SER A 78 -10.51 0.24 3.26
C SER A 78 -9.04 0.56 3.39
N PHE A 79 -8.65 0.94 4.59
CA PHE A 79 -7.25 1.08 4.98
C PHE A 79 -7.05 0.24 6.23
N SER A 80 -6.15 -0.69 6.16
CA SER A 80 -5.86 -1.57 7.29
C SER A 80 -4.37 -1.60 7.56
N THR A 81 -4.04 -1.67 8.84
CA THR A 81 -2.66 -1.81 9.30
C THR A 81 -2.64 -2.98 10.26
N ASN A 82 -2.06 -4.08 9.84
CA ASN A 82 -2.04 -5.30 10.62
C ASN A 82 -0.63 -5.60 11.07
N VAL A 83 -0.48 -5.92 12.36
CA VAL A 83 0.76 -6.43 12.90
C VAL A 83 0.66 -7.95 12.92
N VAL A 84 1.59 -8.61 12.24
CA VAL A 84 1.65 -10.06 12.22
C VAL A 84 2.80 -10.47 13.13
N SER A 85 2.47 -11.24 14.16
CA SER A 85 3.48 -11.70 15.11
C SER A 85 4.11 -13.00 14.67
N PHE A 86 5.42 -13.14 14.87
CA PHE A 86 6.15 -14.38 14.68
C PHE A 86 5.60 -15.56 15.44
N CYS A 87 4.97 -15.31 16.57
CA CYS A 87 4.53 -16.34 17.48
C CYS A 87 3.08 -16.78 17.23
N SER A 88 2.55 -16.48 16.08
CA SER A 88 1.19 -16.85 15.69
C SER A 88 0.08 -16.29 16.57
N PHE A 89 0.30 -15.14 17.17
CA PHE A 89 -0.71 -14.47 17.99
C PHE A 89 -1.78 -13.76 17.20
N GLY A 90 -1.80 -13.93 15.89
CA GLY A 90 -2.78 -13.31 15.02
C GLY A 90 -2.35 -11.95 14.51
N SER A 91 -3.23 -11.33 13.77
CA SER A 91 -3.02 -9.98 13.23
C SER A 91 -3.84 -8.98 14.04
N PHE A 92 -3.29 -7.77 14.21
CA PHE A 92 -3.94 -6.69 14.93
C PHE A 92 -4.10 -5.50 14.00
N ASP A 93 -5.26 -4.86 14.06
CA ASP A 93 -5.44 -3.58 13.38
C ASP A 93 -4.86 -2.49 14.27
N LEU A 94 -3.84 -1.79 13.79
CA LEU A 94 -3.18 -0.71 14.53
C LEU A 94 -4.09 0.45 14.88
N LEU A 95 -5.13 0.67 14.08
CA LEU A 95 -6.07 1.76 14.30
C LEU A 95 -7.14 1.42 15.33
N GLU A 96 -7.42 0.13 15.53
CA GLU A 96 -8.51 -0.34 16.38
C GLU A 96 -8.05 -0.90 17.72
N THR A 97 -6.85 -1.49 17.81
CA THR A 97 -6.42 -2.18 19.02
C THR A 97 -5.04 -1.75 19.50
N ASN A 98 -4.99 -0.62 20.19
CA ASN A 98 -3.75 -0.13 20.79
C ASN A 98 -3.26 -0.95 21.97
N GLU A 99 -4.15 -1.66 22.67
CA GLU A 99 -3.80 -2.37 23.90
C GLU A 99 -2.85 -3.54 23.69
N ASN A 100 -3.06 -4.30 22.62
CA ASN A 100 -2.21 -5.45 22.30
C ASN A 100 -0.81 -5.05 21.85
N LEU A 101 -0.62 -3.79 21.45
CA LEU A 101 0.64 -3.29 20.94
C LEU A 101 1.60 -2.83 22.03
N LYS A 102 1.14 -2.74 23.26
CA LYS A 102 1.99 -2.38 24.41
C LYS A 102 3.12 -3.37 24.65
N TYR A 103 2.97 -4.58 24.18
CA TYR A 103 3.96 -5.64 24.35
C TYR A 103 5.04 -5.62 23.27
N TYR A 104 4.92 -4.77 22.26
CA TYR A 104 5.85 -4.68 21.14
C TYR A 104 6.48 -3.30 21.12
N THR A 105 7.68 -3.20 21.72
CA THR A 105 8.38 -1.91 21.85
C THR A 105 8.59 -1.23 20.49
N ALA A 106 9.01 -1.98 19.50
CA ALA A 106 9.26 -1.41 18.17
C ALA A 106 7.98 -0.96 17.47
N VAL A 107 6.87 -1.66 17.70
CA VAL A 107 5.56 -1.24 17.20
C VAL A 107 5.10 0.01 17.92
N GLY A 108 5.42 0.12 19.22
CA GLY A 108 5.18 1.33 19.98
C GLY A 108 5.84 2.56 19.38
N ASP A 109 7.05 2.39 18.83
CA ASP A 109 7.73 3.49 18.14
C ASP A 109 6.95 3.98 16.91
N ILE A 110 6.39 3.06 16.12
CA ILE A 110 5.53 3.44 14.99
C ILE A 110 4.27 4.15 15.48
N LEU A 111 3.65 3.65 16.55
CA LEU A 111 2.45 4.29 17.11
C LEU A 111 2.70 5.71 17.59
N ASN A 112 3.92 5.99 18.04
CA ASN A 112 4.32 7.34 18.46
C ASN A 112 4.47 8.30 17.27
N HIS A 113 4.54 7.75 16.04
CA HIS A 113 4.63 8.55 14.82
C HIS A 113 3.25 8.63 14.13
N LYS A 114 2.26 9.19 14.82
CA LYS A 114 0.90 9.33 14.28
C LYS A 114 0.86 10.09 12.97
N ASP A 115 1.68 11.12 12.86
CA ASP A 115 1.76 11.94 11.65
C ASP A 115 2.29 11.11 10.47
N MET A 116 3.22 10.21 10.74
CA MET A 116 3.75 9.30 9.74
C MET A 116 2.65 8.37 9.22
N LEU A 117 1.84 7.80 10.09
CA LEU A 117 0.75 6.91 9.69
C LEU A 117 -0.30 7.66 8.85
N SER A 118 -0.61 8.90 9.23
CA SER A 118 -1.53 9.74 8.46
C SER A 118 -0.98 10.04 7.07
N LEU A 119 0.30 10.39 6.98
CA LEU A 119 0.96 10.68 5.71
C LEU A 119 1.02 9.43 4.84
N LEU A 120 1.29 8.27 5.44
CA LEU A 120 1.31 6.99 4.75
C LEU A 120 -0.07 6.67 4.16
N LYS A 121 -1.12 6.86 4.95
CA LYS A 121 -2.49 6.67 4.48
C LYS A 121 -2.81 7.58 3.31
N GLU A 122 -2.54 8.86 3.42
CA GLU A 122 -2.79 9.83 2.34
C GLU A 122 -2.04 9.44 1.07
N THR A 123 -0.80 9.02 1.21
CA THR A 123 0.05 8.61 0.08
C THR A 123 -0.53 7.37 -0.60
N MET A 124 -0.90 6.36 0.16
CA MET A 124 -1.46 5.13 -0.38
C MET A 124 -2.81 5.37 -1.06
N VAL A 125 -3.65 6.20 -0.47
CA VAL A 125 -4.94 6.60 -1.05
C VAL A 125 -4.72 7.28 -2.40
N PHE A 126 -3.82 8.25 -2.43
CA PHE A 126 -3.52 9.01 -3.65
C PHE A 126 -3.07 8.09 -4.78
N PHE A 127 -2.04 7.28 -4.53
CA PHE A 127 -1.48 6.44 -5.59
C PHE A 127 -2.39 5.29 -6.00
N ALA A 128 -3.08 4.66 -5.04
CA ALA A 128 -4.03 3.60 -5.37
C ALA A 128 -5.17 4.11 -6.24
N ASN A 129 -5.67 5.31 -5.95
CA ASN A 129 -6.73 5.92 -6.78
C ASN A 129 -6.23 6.29 -8.16
N LYS A 130 -5.01 6.81 -8.28
CA LYS A 130 -4.42 7.13 -9.58
C LYS A 130 -4.21 5.89 -10.43
N ILE A 131 -3.69 4.83 -9.84
CA ILE A 131 -3.49 3.55 -10.53
C ILE A 131 -4.83 2.95 -10.94
N THR A 132 -5.84 3.06 -10.08
CA THR A 132 -7.20 2.59 -10.38
C THR A 132 -7.77 3.30 -11.61
N GLU A 133 -7.64 4.63 -11.67
CA GLU A 133 -8.08 5.42 -12.81
C GLU A 133 -7.39 4.97 -14.10
N LEU A 134 -6.08 4.74 -14.03
CA LEU A 134 -5.31 4.27 -15.18
C LEU A 134 -5.74 2.86 -15.62
N ARG A 135 -6.03 1.98 -14.67
CA ARG A 135 -6.51 0.64 -14.99
C ARG A 135 -7.88 0.67 -15.65
N GLU A 136 -8.76 1.55 -15.20
CA GLU A 136 -10.06 1.74 -15.81
C GLU A 136 -9.93 2.27 -17.24
N GLU A 137 -9.00 3.19 -17.47
CA GLU A 137 -8.69 3.68 -18.81
C GLU A 137 -8.17 2.55 -19.70
N TYR A 138 -7.27 1.73 -19.17
CA TYR A 138 -6.75 0.56 -19.90
C TYR A 138 -7.87 -0.41 -20.27
N ASP A 139 -8.77 -0.70 -19.32
CA ASP A 139 -9.89 -1.62 -19.55
C ASP A 139 -10.82 -1.09 -20.64
N LYS A 140 -11.05 0.21 -20.70
CA LYS A 140 -11.84 0.80 -21.78
C LYS A 140 -11.17 0.63 -23.13
N LEU A 141 -9.86 0.84 -23.21
CA LEU A 141 -9.09 0.63 -24.43
C LEU A 141 -9.11 -0.83 -24.86
N ASP A 142 -9.04 -1.74 -23.90
CA ASP A 142 -9.10 -3.17 -24.15
C ASP A 142 -10.44 -3.59 -24.77
N LYS A 143 -11.53 -2.94 -24.39
CA LYS A 143 -12.86 -3.19 -24.96
C LYS A 143 -13.02 -2.63 -26.37
N GLU A 144 -12.21 -1.67 -26.76
CA GLU A 144 -12.21 -1.11 -28.13
C GLU A 144 -11.54 -2.02 -29.14
N ASP A 145 -10.82 -3.02 -28.69
CA ASP A 145 -10.27 -4.06 -29.52
C ASP A 145 -11.38 -5.08 -29.85
#